data_6364b10b07878c8bf811b9684a5dfb2e
#
_entry.id   6364b10b07878c8bf811b9684a5dfb2e
#
_cell.length_a   1.000
_cell.length_b   1.000
_cell.length_c   1.000
_cell.angle_alpha   90.00
_cell.angle_beta   90.00
_cell.angle_gamma   90.00
#
_symmetry.space_group_name_H-M   'P 1'
#
loop_
_entity.id
_entity.type
_entity.pdbx_description
1 polymer ?
#
loop_
_entity_poly.entity_id
_entity_poly.type
_entity_poly.pdbx_seq_one_letter_code
_entity_poly.pdbx_strand_id
1 'polypeptide(L)'
;MAPVKAPAELLDLSGKVAVVTGGSRGIGRAVAEGFAVAGADVVIASRKLDNCKAAAAEIEAATGRRALPVGCHVGRWEDAETLVDAVYDAFGRCDVLVNNAGMSPLYDDLPSVSQELYDKVHAVNARGPFRLSALFGTRMAEGDGGSIINVTTAGTLRPDATDLPYAMAKAGLNALTLALAGAWAPKVRANLVMPGAFDTDISKAWGPENQAVAAAANPMKRIGVPEDMAGLCVFLASEAAGYINGAQILVDGGLFRTL
;
A
#
# COMPACT_ATOMS: atom_id res chain seq x y z
N MET A 1 19.23 29.28 9.08
CA MET A 1 18.19 28.37 8.57
C MET A 1 18.69 27.74 7.30
N ALA A 2 18.56 26.43 7.13
CA ALA A 2 18.86 25.79 5.85
C ALA A 2 17.90 26.33 4.77
N PRO A 3 18.35 26.51 3.51
CA PRO A 3 17.45 26.93 2.43
C PRO A 3 16.37 25.87 2.18
N VAL A 4 15.17 26.32 1.79
CA VAL A 4 14.10 25.40 1.38
C VAL A 4 14.49 24.77 0.04
N LYS A 5 14.50 23.44 -0.02
CA LYS A 5 14.76 22.69 -1.27
C LYS A 5 13.62 22.92 -2.27
N ALA A 6 13.94 22.83 -3.56
CA ALA A 6 12.91 22.86 -4.61
C ALA A 6 11.95 21.65 -4.47
N PRO A 7 10.67 21.81 -4.85
CA PRO A 7 9.69 20.69 -4.77
C PRO A 7 10.15 19.42 -5.50
N ALA A 8 10.83 19.55 -6.64
CA ALA A 8 11.37 18.41 -7.38
C ALA A 8 12.46 17.67 -6.58
N GLU A 9 13.32 18.40 -5.84
CA GLU A 9 14.34 17.80 -4.98
C GLU A 9 13.74 17.12 -3.75
N LEU A 10 12.66 17.70 -3.19
CA LEU A 10 11.97 17.14 -2.03
C LEU A 10 11.24 15.84 -2.34
N LEU A 11 10.77 15.66 -3.58
CA LEU A 11 10.05 14.47 -4.05
C LEU A 11 10.94 13.46 -4.75
N ASP A 12 12.23 13.74 -4.90
CA ASP A 12 13.20 12.84 -5.56
C ASP A 12 13.42 11.57 -4.72
N LEU A 13 13.27 10.41 -5.37
CA LEU A 13 13.50 9.09 -4.79
C LEU A 13 14.72 8.39 -5.42
N SER A 14 15.60 9.13 -6.10
CA SER A 14 16.83 8.57 -6.71
C SER A 14 17.69 7.87 -5.66
N GLY A 15 18.14 6.66 -5.99
CA GLY A 15 18.94 5.82 -5.08
C GLY A 15 18.14 5.14 -3.96
N LYS A 16 16.81 5.28 -3.95
CA LYS A 16 15.89 4.59 -3.02
C LYS A 16 15.41 3.28 -3.62
N VAL A 17 15.06 2.34 -2.74
CA VAL A 17 14.44 1.05 -3.09
C VAL A 17 13.07 0.97 -2.44
N ALA A 18 12.03 0.81 -3.27
CA ALA A 18 10.64 0.76 -2.83
C ALA A 18 10.02 -0.62 -3.09
N VAL A 19 9.52 -1.26 -2.04
CA VAL A 19 8.81 -2.55 -2.10
C VAL A 19 7.31 -2.28 -2.12
N VAL A 20 6.59 -2.78 -3.15
CA VAL A 20 5.15 -2.64 -3.26
C VAL A 20 4.48 -4.01 -3.31
N THR A 21 3.73 -4.36 -2.27
CA THR A 21 2.92 -5.58 -2.25
C THR A 21 1.62 -5.36 -3.03
N GLY A 22 1.17 -6.37 -3.80
CA GLY A 22 0.09 -6.20 -4.76
C GLY A 22 0.47 -5.28 -5.94
N GLY A 23 1.77 -5.11 -6.21
CA GLY A 23 2.32 -4.16 -7.16
C GLY A 23 2.14 -4.52 -8.65
N SER A 24 1.55 -5.69 -8.97
CA SER A 24 1.42 -6.13 -10.36
C SER A 24 0.20 -5.55 -11.10
N ARG A 25 -0.72 -4.87 -10.40
CA ARG A 25 -1.96 -4.28 -10.98
C ARG A 25 -2.61 -3.25 -10.04
N GLY A 26 -3.59 -2.50 -10.58
CA GLY A 26 -4.40 -1.54 -9.83
C GLY A 26 -3.56 -0.52 -9.06
N ILE A 27 -4.00 -0.13 -7.86
CA ILE A 27 -3.34 0.88 -7.03
C ILE A 27 -1.85 0.56 -6.82
N GLY A 28 -1.51 -0.69 -6.48
CA GLY A 28 -0.12 -1.05 -6.24
C GLY A 28 0.77 -0.87 -7.47
N ARG A 29 0.24 -1.14 -8.68
CA ARG A 29 0.96 -0.92 -9.93
C ARG A 29 1.20 0.56 -10.17
N ALA A 30 0.18 1.40 -10.05
CA ALA A 30 0.30 2.85 -10.22
C ALA A 30 1.26 3.48 -9.22
N VAL A 31 1.25 3.01 -7.95
CA VAL A 31 2.19 3.44 -6.92
C VAL A 31 3.63 3.04 -7.26
N ALA A 32 3.85 1.80 -7.73
CA ALA A 32 5.18 1.35 -8.14
C ALA A 32 5.73 2.14 -9.34
N GLU A 33 4.89 2.42 -10.33
CA GLU A 33 5.23 3.31 -11.45
C GLU A 33 5.58 4.72 -10.98
N GLY A 34 4.76 5.29 -10.09
CA GLY A 34 5.02 6.61 -9.51
C GLY A 34 6.36 6.69 -8.81
N PHE A 35 6.76 5.66 -8.05
CA PHE A 35 8.08 5.59 -7.41
C PHE A 35 9.21 5.49 -8.44
N ALA A 36 9.04 4.67 -9.49
CA ALA A 36 10.05 4.55 -10.53
C ALA A 36 10.21 5.86 -11.32
N VAL A 37 9.13 6.55 -11.64
CA VAL A 37 9.14 7.88 -12.27
C VAL A 37 9.83 8.90 -11.36
N ALA A 38 9.66 8.81 -10.03
CA ALA A 38 10.35 9.65 -9.06
C ALA A 38 11.82 9.24 -8.81
N GLY A 39 12.35 8.23 -9.51
CA GLY A 39 13.75 7.84 -9.47
C GLY A 39 14.10 6.61 -8.63
N ALA A 40 13.15 5.98 -7.96
CA ALA A 40 13.41 4.79 -7.15
C ALA A 40 13.56 3.53 -8.00
N ASP A 41 14.39 2.59 -7.54
CA ASP A 41 14.28 1.20 -7.95
C ASP A 41 13.11 0.54 -7.21
N VAL A 42 12.38 -0.37 -7.87
CA VAL A 42 11.13 -0.90 -7.30
C VAL A 42 11.13 -2.42 -7.23
N VAL A 43 10.43 -2.95 -6.22
CA VAL A 43 10.18 -4.39 -6.09
C VAL A 43 8.68 -4.62 -6.22
N ILE A 44 8.30 -5.40 -7.22
CA ILE A 44 6.92 -5.75 -7.53
C ILE A 44 6.60 -7.10 -6.92
N ALA A 45 5.93 -7.09 -5.78
CA ALA A 45 5.60 -8.32 -5.06
C ALA A 45 4.11 -8.67 -5.22
N SER A 46 3.79 -9.85 -5.75
CA SER A 46 2.43 -10.39 -5.74
C SER A 46 2.42 -11.90 -5.91
N ARG A 47 1.23 -12.54 -5.73
CA ARG A 47 1.08 -14.01 -5.73
C ARG A 47 1.50 -14.69 -7.04
N LYS A 48 1.28 -14.03 -8.19
CA LYS A 48 1.58 -14.57 -9.52
C LYS A 48 2.85 -13.93 -10.05
N LEU A 49 3.96 -14.67 -10.00
CA LEU A 49 5.27 -14.19 -10.43
C LEU A 49 5.26 -13.67 -11.87
N ASP A 50 4.53 -14.32 -12.78
CA ASP A 50 4.50 -13.90 -14.18
C ASP A 50 3.86 -12.52 -14.35
N ASN A 51 2.83 -12.19 -13.55
CA ASN A 51 2.25 -10.85 -13.54
C ASN A 51 3.25 -9.83 -12.96
N CYS A 52 4.08 -10.22 -11.98
CA CYS A 52 5.13 -9.35 -11.46
C CYS A 52 6.20 -9.10 -12.53
N LYS A 53 6.61 -10.14 -13.28
CA LYS A 53 7.58 -10.02 -14.38
C LYS A 53 7.10 -9.09 -15.49
N ALA A 54 5.85 -9.24 -15.92
CA ALA A 54 5.25 -8.36 -16.93
C ALA A 54 5.24 -6.89 -16.44
N ALA A 55 4.75 -6.67 -15.21
CA ALA A 55 4.72 -5.36 -14.61
C ALA A 55 6.11 -4.72 -14.46
N ALA A 56 7.10 -5.51 -14.02
CA ALA A 56 8.47 -5.05 -13.87
C ALA A 56 9.09 -4.64 -15.22
N ALA A 57 8.93 -5.47 -16.25
CA ALA A 57 9.46 -5.19 -17.59
C ALA A 57 8.87 -3.90 -18.19
N GLU A 58 7.56 -3.66 -18.00
CA GLU A 58 6.92 -2.42 -18.47
C GLU A 58 7.45 -1.19 -17.71
N ILE A 59 7.65 -1.28 -16.39
CA ILE A 59 8.22 -0.18 -15.59
C ILE A 59 9.67 0.10 -16.01
N GLU A 60 10.49 -0.94 -16.17
CA GLU A 60 11.88 -0.78 -16.63
C GLU A 60 11.95 -0.11 -18.00
N ALA A 61 11.11 -0.55 -18.95
CA ALA A 61 11.04 0.03 -20.29
C ALA A 61 10.62 1.51 -20.28
N ALA A 62 9.67 1.87 -19.40
CA ALA A 62 9.14 3.23 -19.33
C ALA A 62 10.05 4.21 -18.58
N THR A 63 10.83 3.75 -17.60
CA THR A 63 11.52 4.64 -16.65
C THR A 63 13.04 4.46 -16.62
N GLY A 64 13.55 3.34 -17.16
CA GLY A 64 14.96 2.98 -17.04
C GLY A 64 15.39 2.58 -15.61
N ARG A 65 14.45 2.51 -14.65
CA ARG A 65 14.73 2.10 -13.26
C ARG A 65 14.66 0.58 -13.15
N ARG A 66 15.45 0.01 -12.24
CA ARG A 66 15.37 -1.45 -11.97
C ARG A 66 14.06 -1.82 -11.32
N ALA A 67 13.43 -2.88 -11.80
CA ALA A 67 12.20 -3.41 -11.23
C ALA A 67 12.34 -4.92 -10.96
N LEU A 68 12.44 -5.32 -9.69
CA LEU A 68 12.58 -6.72 -9.28
C LEU A 68 11.20 -7.37 -9.12
N PRO A 69 10.85 -8.40 -9.93
CA PRO A 69 9.62 -9.15 -9.73
C PRO A 69 9.82 -10.25 -8.68
N VAL A 70 8.93 -10.30 -7.67
CA VAL A 70 8.97 -11.34 -6.63
C VAL A 70 7.60 -12.00 -6.46
N GLY A 71 7.56 -13.34 -6.51
CA GLY A 71 6.37 -14.11 -6.15
C GLY A 71 6.21 -14.14 -4.63
N CYS A 72 5.15 -13.54 -4.08
CA CYS A 72 4.91 -13.49 -2.65
C CYS A 72 3.40 -13.51 -2.35
N HIS A 73 2.95 -14.44 -1.54
CA HIS A 73 1.60 -14.47 -0.98
C HIS A 73 1.64 -13.89 0.44
N VAL A 74 1.36 -12.59 0.59
CA VAL A 74 1.52 -11.87 1.87
C VAL A 74 0.82 -12.51 3.06
N GLY A 75 -0.22 -13.31 2.85
CA GLY A 75 -0.89 -14.08 3.90
C GLY A 75 -0.14 -15.34 4.36
N ARG A 76 0.97 -15.71 3.74
CA ARG A 76 1.87 -16.79 4.19
C ARG A 76 3.02 -16.19 4.96
N TRP A 77 3.27 -16.72 6.16
CA TRP A 77 4.25 -16.13 7.07
C TRP A 77 5.67 -16.20 6.51
N GLU A 78 6.00 -17.32 5.90
CA GLU A 78 7.34 -17.64 5.36
C GLU A 78 7.65 -16.84 4.08
N ASP A 79 6.63 -16.53 3.26
CA ASP A 79 6.81 -15.74 2.04
C ASP A 79 7.31 -14.32 2.37
N ALA A 80 7.04 -13.80 3.57
CA ALA A 80 7.54 -12.50 4.00
C ALA A 80 9.06 -12.50 4.19
N GLU A 81 9.63 -13.56 4.76
CA GLU A 81 11.08 -13.71 4.91
C GLU A 81 11.76 -13.83 3.55
N THR A 82 11.20 -14.68 2.67
CA THR A 82 11.68 -14.85 1.30
C THR A 82 11.67 -13.53 0.52
N LEU A 83 10.64 -12.69 0.68
CA LEU A 83 10.58 -11.38 0.04
C LEU A 83 11.67 -10.44 0.59
N VAL A 84 11.86 -10.39 1.90
CA VAL A 84 12.89 -9.56 2.53
C VAL A 84 14.27 -9.95 2.04
N ASP A 85 14.59 -11.25 2.05
CA ASP A 85 15.89 -11.73 1.61
C ASP A 85 16.14 -11.40 0.13
N ALA A 86 15.17 -11.64 -0.74
CA ALA A 86 15.27 -11.29 -2.17
C ALA A 86 15.54 -9.79 -2.40
N VAL A 87 14.94 -8.91 -1.60
CA VAL A 87 15.16 -7.46 -1.69
C VAL A 87 16.57 -7.08 -1.25
N TYR A 88 17.02 -7.60 -0.11
CA TYR A 88 18.33 -7.25 0.42
C TYR A 88 19.46 -7.90 -0.38
N ASP A 89 19.28 -9.09 -0.94
CA ASP A 89 20.24 -9.72 -1.86
C ASP A 89 20.41 -8.92 -3.17
N ALA A 90 19.30 -8.37 -3.68
CA ALA A 90 19.32 -7.64 -4.95
C ALA A 90 19.80 -6.18 -4.84
N PHE A 91 19.49 -5.52 -3.72
CA PHE A 91 19.68 -4.06 -3.56
C PHE A 91 20.47 -3.67 -2.30
N GLY A 92 20.65 -4.56 -1.33
CA GLY A 92 21.33 -4.28 -0.07
C GLY A 92 20.53 -3.38 0.89
N ARG A 93 19.37 -2.88 0.47
CA ARG A 93 18.54 -1.93 1.23
C ARG A 93 17.06 -1.99 0.87
N CYS A 94 16.23 -1.44 1.74
CA CYS A 94 14.85 -1.07 1.46
C CYS A 94 14.57 0.28 2.15
N ASP A 95 14.08 1.26 1.41
CA ASP A 95 13.78 2.61 1.92
C ASP A 95 12.28 2.84 2.08
N VAL A 96 11.47 2.14 1.27
CA VAL A 96 10.02 2.28 1.28
C VAL A 96 9.35 0.92 1.24
N LEU A 97 8.42 0.69 2.16
CA LEU A 97 7.52 -0.46 2.12
C LEU A 97 6.08 0.01 1.94
N VAL A 98 5.41 -0.47 0.89
CA VAL A 98 3.97 -0.25 0.70
C VAL A 98 3.21 -1.56 0.90
N ASN A 99 2.49 -1.67 2.00
CA ASN A 99 1.55 -2.75 2.27
C ASN A 99 0.22 -2.44 1.58
N ASN A 100 0.14 -2.74 0.27
CA ASN A 100 -1.05 -2.50 -0.54
C ASN A 100 -1.83 -3.78 -0.85
N ALA A 101 -1.20 -4.94 -0.87
CA ALA A 101 -1.91 -6.19 -1.13
C ALA A 101 -3.12 -6.37 -0.21
N GLY A 102 -4.28 -6.67 -0.80
CA GLY A 102 -5.51 -6.82 -0.06
C GLY A 102 -6.52 -7.70 -0.79
N MET A 103 -7.55 -8.14 -0.06
CA MET A 103 -8.72 -8.83 -0.60
C MET A 103 -9.96 -8.54 0.24
N SER A 104 -11.09 -8.37 -0.44
CA SER A 104 -12.41 -8.20 0.16
C SER A 104 -13.41 -9.08 -0.60
N PRO A 105 -13.50 -10.38 -0.27
CA PRO A 105 -14.44 -11.29 -0.91
C PRO A 105 -15.87 -10.95 -0.51
N LEU A 106 -16.80 -11.13 -1.44
CA LEU A 106 -18.23 -11.02 -1.17
C LEU A 106 -18.73 -12.26 -0.40
N TYR A 107 -19.78 -12.09 0.38
CA TYR A 107 -20.53 -13.12 1.07
C TYR A 107 -21.99 -12.68 1.20
N ASP A 108 -22.92 -13.61 1.43
CA ASP A 108 -24.36 -13.32 1.39
C ASP A 108 -24.85 -12.59 2.66
N ASP A 109 -24.43 -13.07 3.84
CA ASP A 109 -24.76 -12.50 5.14
C ASP A 109 -23.70 -12.85 6.20
N LEU A 110 -23.75 -12.22 7.37
CA LEU A 110 -22.76 -12.44 8.44
C LEU A 110 -22.65 -13.91 8.89
N PRO A 111 -23.76 -14.67 9.11
CA PRO A 111 -23.68 -16.08 9.46
C PRO A 111 -23.04 -16.97 8.39
N SER A 112 -23.07 -16.58 7.12
CA SER A 112 -22.46 -17.34 6.01
C SER A 112 -20.94 -17.17 5.90
N VAL A 113 -20.35 -16.25 6.65
CA VAL A 113 -18.90 -16.07 6.70
C VAL A 113 -18.25 -17.29 7.34
N SER A 114 -17.58 -18.12 6.52
CA SER A 114 -16.87 -19.29 7.03
C SER A 114 -15.58 -18.89 7.76
N GLN A 115 -15.14 -19.76 8.67
CA GLN A 115 -13.86 -19.58 9.34
C GLN A 115 -12.70 -19.45 8.33
N GLU A 116 -12.70 -20.26 7.27
CA GLU A 116 -11.67 -20.20 6.22
C GLU A 116 -11.63 -18.84 5.53
N LEU A 117 -12.81 -18.27 5.18
CA LEU A 117 -12.92 -16.95 4.59
C LEU A 117 -12.36 -15.89 5.54
N TYR A 118 -12.80 -15.93 6.80
CA TYR A 118 -12.38 -15.01 7.84
C TYR A 118 -10.86 -15.04 8.03
N ASP A 119 -10.28 -16.24 8.23
CA ASP A 119 -8.85 -16.42 8.44
C ASP A 119 -8.03 -15.94 7.24
N LYS A 120 -8.49 -16.21 6.01
CA LYS A 120 -7.84 -15.79 4.78
C LYS A 120 -7.85 -14.28 4.61
N VAL A 121 -8.97 -13.61 4.95
CA VAL A 121 -9.07 -12.16 4.91
C VAL A 121 -8.09 -11.52 5.90
N HIS A 122 -8.05 -12.02 7.15
CA HIS A 122 -7.14 -11.52 8.17
C HIS A 122 -5.67 -11.83 7.85
N ALA A 123 -5.38 -12.99 7.28
CA ALA A 123 -4.04 -13.35 6.86
C ALA A 123 -3.47 -12.36 5.85
N VAL A 124 -4.27 -11.96 4.86
CA VAL A 124 -3.82 -11.06 3.78
C VAL A 124 -3.82 -9.59 4.22
N ASN A 125 -4.88 -9.12 4.92
CA ASN A 125 -5.08 -7.69 5.18
C ASN A 125 -4.49 -7.20 6.51
N ALA A 126 -4.13 -8.10 7.45
CA ALA A 126 -3.57 -7.73 8.75
C ALA A 126 -2.26 -8.47 9.07
N ARG A 127 -2.27 -9.82 9.10
CA ARG A 127 -1.11 -10.62 9.49
C ARG A 127 0.10 -10.42 8.57
N GLY A 128 -0.11 -10.41 7.25
CA GLY A 128 0.95 -10.18 6.26
C GLY A 128 1.58 -8.80 6.39
N PRO A 129 0.80 -7.70 6.36
CA PRO A 129 1.32 -6.36 6.62
C PRO A 129 2.06 -6.22 7.95
N PHE A 130 1.57 -6.85 9.03
CA PHE A 130 2.30 -6.91 10.31
C PHE A 130 3.68 -7.54 10.14
N ARG A 131 3.75 -8.76 9.54
CA ARG A 131 5.02 -9.48 9.39
C ARG A 131 6.01 -8.72 8.52
N LEU A 132 5.57 -8.21 7.38
CA LEU A 132 6.41 -7.42 6.48
C LEU A 132 6.91 -6.13 7.15
N SER A 133 6.03 -5.41 7.85
CA SER A 133 6.42 -4.20 8.57
C SER A 133 7.42 -4.50 9.67
N ALA A 134 7.27 -5.60 10.41
CA ALA A 134 8.22 -5.99 11.44
C ALA A 134 9.60 -6.29 10.86
N LEU A 135 9.67 -7.06 9.76
CA LEU A 135 10.94 -7.45 9.15
C LEU A 135 11.65 -6.28 8.46
N PHE A 136 10.95 -5.58 7.57
CA PHE A 136 11.53 -4.43 6.86
C PHE A 136 11.80 -3.27 7.80
N GLY A 137 10.87 -2.95 8.71
CA GLY A 137 11.02 -1.84 9.65
C GLY A 137 12.23 -2.01 10.58
N THR A 138 12.50 -3.23 11.04
CA THR A 138 13.70 -3.52 11.84
C THR A 138 14.97 -3.25 11.02
N ARG A 139 15.07 -3.81 9.81
CA ARG A 139 16.23 -3.59 8.94
C ARG A 139 16.39 -2.12 8.50
N MET A 140 15.29 -1.41 8.24
CA MET A 140 15.32 0.04 7.99
C MET A 140 15.87 0.80 9.20
N ALA A 141 15.44 0.44 10.41
CA ALA A 141 15.88 1.11 11.64
C ALA A 141 17.36 0.84 11.97
N GLU A 142 17.89 -0.32 11.61
CA GLU A 142 19.30 -0.65 11.70
C GLU A 142 20.14 0.12 10.68
N GLY A 143 19.57 0.43 9.51
CA GLY A 143 20.22 1.19 8.42
C GLY A 143 19.91 2.70 8.45
N ASP A 144 19.68 3.25 7.25
CA ASP A 144 19.47 4.70 6.99
C ASP A 144 18.04 5.18 7.31
N GLY A 145 17.18 4.31 7.81
CA GLY A 145 15.78 4.59 8.05
C GLY A 145 14.89 4.30 6.83
N GLY A 146 13.62 4.75 6.89
CA GLY A 146 12.69 4.50 5.80
C GLY A 146 11.26 4.99 6.04
N SER A 147 10.36 4.63 5.12
CA SER A 147 8.94 4.96 5.17
C SER A 147 8.09 3.71 4.95
N ILE A 148 7.17 3.43 5.88
CA ILE A 148 6.16 2.38 5.74
C ILE A 148 4.82 3.06 5.40
N ILE A 149 4.20 2.66 4.30
CA ILE A 149 2.92 3.16 3.84
C ILE A 149 1.93 1.99 3.85
N ASN A 150 0.94 2.06 4.71
CA ASN A 150 -0.10 1.04 4.80
C ASN A 150 -1.37 1.51 4.07
N VAL A 151 -1.77 0.78 3.04
CA VAL A 151 -3.02 1.05 2.31
C VAL A 151 -4.16 0.33 3.03
N THR A 152 -5.05 1.10 3.65
CA THR A 152 -6.21 0.59 4.37
C THR A 152 -7.51 0.83 3.58
N THR A 153 -8.52 1.38 4.16
CA THR A 153 -9.76 1.80 3.49
C THR A 153 -10.49 2.87 4.30
N ALA A 154 -11.11 3.81 3.63
CA ALA A 154 -12.03 4.76 4.24
C ALA A 154 -13.23 4.05 4.92
N GLY A 155 -13.57 2.83 4.47
CA GLY A 155 -14.60 1.99 5.09
C GLY A 155 -14.36 1.67 6.57
N THR A 156 -13.12 1.76 7.08
CA THR A 156 -12.85 1.59 8.52
C THR A 156 -13.46 2.69 9.40
N LEU A 157 -13.81 3.84 8.83
CA LEU A 157 -14.48 4.94 9.54
C LEU A 157 -15.98 4.72 9.69
N ARG A 158 -16.59 3.95 8.78
CA ARG A 158 -18.02 3.56 8.80
C ARG A 158 -18.12 2.12 8.28
N PRO A 159 -17.77 1.12 9.11
CA PRO A 159 -17.84 -0.29 8.71
C PRO A 159 -19.27 -0.68 8.35
N ASP A 160 -19.40 -1.52 7.33
CA ASP A 160 -20.67 -2.11 6.90
C ASP A 160 -20.67 -3.62 7.09
N ALA A 161 -21.86 -4.21 7.24
CA ALA A 161 -22.00 -5.64 7.41
C ALA A 161 -21.60 -6.45 6.16
N THR A 162 -21.58 -5.82 4.99
CA THR A 162 -21.26 -6.48 3.72
C THR A 162 -19.77 -6.74 3.50
N ASP A 163 -18.88 -6.11 4.28
CA ASP A 163 -17.42 -6.30 4.21
C ASP A 163 -16.74 -6.39 5.58
N LEU A 164 -17.48 -6.73 6.63
CA LEU A 164 -17.04 -6.63 8.02
C LEU A 164 -15.73 -7.34 8.34
N PRO A 165 -15.42 -8.59 7.90
CA PRO A 165 -14.12 -9.22 8.13
C PRO A 165 -12.97 -8.40 7.53
N TYR A 166 -13.19 -7.79 6.36
CA TYR A 166 -12.22 -6.91 5.71
C TYR A 166 -12.04 -5.61 6.49
N ALA A 167 -13.13 -4.95 6.88
CA ALA A 167 -13.08 -3.73 7.68
C ALA A 167 -12.37 -3.94 9.03
N MET A 168 -12.63 -5.07 9.71
CA MET A 168 -11.95 -5.45 10.95
C MET A 168 -10.44 -5.62 10.73
N ALA A 169 -10.03 -6.35 9.69
CA ALA A 169 -8.62 -6.55 9.39
C ALA A 169 -7.91 -5.22 9.04
N LYS A 170 -8.57 -4.33 8.29
CA LYS A 170 -8.03 -3.01 7.94
C LYS A 170 -8.02 -2.05 9.14
N ALA A 171 -8.97 -2.14 10.06
CA ALA A 171 -8.93 -1.40 11.32
C ALA A 171 -7.74 -1.86 12.20
N GLY A 172 -7.43 -3.16 12.21
CA GLY A 172 -6.21 -3.68 12.83
C GLY A 172 -4.94 -3.11 12.21
N LEU A 173 -4.93 -2.92 10.88
CA LEU A 173 -3.82 -2.28 10.18
C LEU A 173 -3.69 -0.78 10.52
N ASN A 174 -4.80 -0.09 10.78
CA ASN A 174 -4.77 1.29 11.30
C ASN A 174 -4.05 1.33 12.66
N ALA A 175 -4.44 0.46 13.59
CA ALA A 175 -3.81 0.36 14.92
C ALA A 175 -2.31 -0.01 14.82
N LEU A 176 -1.96 -0.97 13.96
CA LEU A 176 -0.57 -1.33 13.69
C LEU A 176 0.24 -0.10 13.25
N THR A 177 -0.27 0.68 12.31
CA THR A 177 0.48 1.85 11.78
C THR A 177 0.76 2.88 12.85
N LEU A 178 -0.22 3.17 13.72
CA LEU A 178 -0.03 4.09 14.84
C LEU A 178 1.05 3.59 15.81
N ALA A 179 1.09 2.29 16.09
CA ALA A 179 2.12 1.69 16.92
C ALA A 179 3.51 1.78 16.25
N LEU A 180 3.59 1.50 14.94
CA LEU A 180 4.84 1.56 14.17
C LEU A 180 5.41 2.98 14.11
N ALA A 181 4.58 4.01 14.10
CA ALA A 181 5.02 5.41 14.11
C ALA A 181 5.87 5.75 15.35
N GLY A 182 5.67 5.07 16.47
CA GLY A 182 6.49 5.22 17.67
C GLY A 182 7.68 4.25 17.75
N ALA A 183 7.54 3.06 17.12
CA ALA A 183 8.45 1.93 17.36
C ALA A 183 9.91 2.19 16.93
N TRP A 184 10.09 2.87 15.80
CA TRP A 184 11.42 3.11 15.22
C TRP A 184 11.69 4.58 14.92
N ALA A 185 10.88 5.50 15.45
CA ALA A 185 11.15 6.92 15.32
C ALA A 185 12.50 7.28 15.98
N PRO A 186 13.28 8.24 15.45
CA PRO A 186 12.97 9.06 14.26
C PRO A 186 13.38 8.43 12.92
N LYS A 187 13.94 7.21 12.91
CA LYS A 187 14.50 6.61 11.69
C LYS A 187 13.44 6.14 10.70
N VAL A 188 12.37 5.50 11.17
CA VAL A 188 11.31 4.96 10.31
C VAL A 188 10.01 5.68 10.59
N ARG A 189 9.36 6.17 9.54
CA ARG A 189 8.02 6.74 9.57
C ARG A 189 7.00 5.70 9.11
N ALA A 190 5.81 5.71 9.70
CA ALA A 190 4.71 4.84 9.28
C ALA A 190 3.42 5.66 9.14
N ASN A 191 2.78 5.60 7.97
CA ASN A 191 1.57 6.36 7.68
C ASN A 191 0.50 5.50 7.00
N LEU A 192 -0.75 5.91 7.14
CA LEU A 192 -1.92 5.30 6.51
C LEU A 192 -2.34 6.09 5.28
N VAL A 193 -2.68 5.38 4.23
CA VAL A 193 -3.47 5.91 3.12
C VAL A 193 -4.80 5.14 3.09
N MET A 194 -5.90 5.87 3.09
CA MET A 194 -7.26 5.35 3.26
C MET A 194 -8.09 5.65 2.01
N PRO A 195 -7.99 4.80 0.95
CA PRO A 195 -8.78 5.00 -0.26
C PRO A 195 -10.28 4.78 0.01
N GLY A 196 -11.11 5.57 -0.68
CA GLY A 196 -12.52 5.31 -0.86
C GLY A 196 -12.77 4.27 -1.96
N ALA A 197 -13.82 4.48 -2.76
CA ALA A 197 -14.08 3.65 -3.93
C ALA A 197 -13.10 3.99 -5.05
N PHE A 198 -12.35 2.98 -5.53
CA PHE A 198 -11.39 3.07 -6.62
C PHE A 198 -11.68 2.03 -7.70
N ASP A 199 -11.42 2.34 -8.97
CA ASP A 199 -11.50 1.39 -10.08
C ASP A 199 -10.39 0.35 -9.98
N THR A 200 -10.72 -0.77 -9.36
CA THR A 200 -9.84 -1.91 -9.12
C THR A 200 -10.61 -3.21 -9.31
N ASP A 201 -9.93 -4.35 -9.26
CA ASP A 201 -10.62 -5.64 -9.34
C ASP A 201 -11.60 -5.87 -8.17
N ILE A 202 -11.36 -5.24 -7.02
CA ILE A 202 -12.29 -5.32 -5.88
C ILE A 202 -13.61 -4.63 -6.25
N SER A 203 -13.55 -3.41 -6.80
CA SER A 203 -14.75 -2.67 -7.18
C SER A 203 -15.45 -3.24 -8.42
N LYS A 204 -14.71 -3.87 -9.33
CA LYS A 204 -15.30 -4.57 -10.48
C LYS A 204 -16.21 -5.72 -10.06
N ALA A 205 -15.92 -6.36 -8.93
CA ALA A 205 -16.79 -7.40 -8.36
C ALA A 205 -18.13 -6.87 -7.87
N TRP A 206 -18.28 -5.55 -7.62
CA TRP A 206 -19.55 -4.95 -7.22
C TRP A 206 -20.55 -4.82 -8.38
N GLY A 207 -20.08 -4.90 -9.62
CA GLY A 207 -20.87 -4.67 -10.84
C GLY A 207 -21.02 -3.17 -11.20
N PRO A 208 -21.41 -2.88 -12.46
CA PRO A 208 -21.43 -1.52 -12.98
C PRO A 208 -22.46 -0.60 -12.30
N GLU A 209 -23.60 -1.15 -11.85
CA GLU A 209 -24.64 -0.38 -11.15
C GLU A 209 -24.13 0.15 -9.81
N ASN A 210 -23.49 -0.71 -8.98
CA ASN A 210 -22.95 -0.29 -7.70
C ASN A 210 -21.77 0.67 -7.85
N GLN A 211 -20.96 0.52 -8.91
CA GLN A 211 -19.92 1.51 -9.23
C GLN A 211 -20.53 2.87 -9.59
N ALA A 212 -21.60 2.88 -10.38
CA ALA A 212 -22.32 4.12 -10.74
C ALA A 212 -22.95 4.80 -9.50
N VAL A 213 -23.51 4.01 -8.58
CA VAL A 213 -24.05 4.52 -7.31
C VAL A 213 -22.92 5.12 -6.46
N ALA A 214 -21.79 4.44 -6.33
CA ALA A 214 -20.62 4.95 -5.60
C ALA A 214 -20.08 6.25 -6.21
N ALA A 215 -20.01 6.34 -7.55
CA ALA A 215 -19.60 7.55 -8.25
C ALA A 215 -20.59 8.72 -8.04
N ALA A 216 -21.89 8.46 -8.13
CA ALA A 216 -22.93 9.47 -7.93
C ALA A 216 -22.97 10.02 -6.50
N ALA A 217 -22.74 9.15 -5.49
CA ALA A 217 -22.68 9.52 -4.09
C ALA A 217 -21.42 10.33 -3.73
N ASN A 218 -20.34 10.19 -4.51
CA ASN A 218 -19.09 10.87 -4.25
C ASN A 218 -19.20 12.37 -4.61
N PRO A 219 -18.72 13.30 -3.76
CA PRO A 219 -18.67 14.73 -4.09
C PRO A 219 -17.93 15.05 -5.40
N MET A 220 -16.86 14.31 -5.71
CA MET A 220 -16.08 14.45 -6.96
C MET A 220 -16.78 13.83 -8.18
N LYS A 221 -17.98 13.21 -8.02
CA LYS A 221 -18.80 12.60 -9.07
C LYS A 221 -18.10 11.53 -9.90
N ARG A 222 -17.12 10.88 -9.30
CA ARG A 222 -16.40 9.73 -9.85
C ARG A 222 -15.90 8.83 -8.72
N ILE A 223 -15.57 7.59 -9.03
CA ILE A 223 -14.66 6.79 -8.22
C ILE A 223 -13.21 7.19 -8.52
N GLY A 224 -12.28 6.91 -7.61
CA GLY A 224 -10.86 7.14 -7.83
C GLY A 224 -10.30 6.19 -8.90
N VAL A 225 -9.25 6.63 -9.58
CA VAL A 225 -8.45 5.75 -10.44
C VAL A 225 -7.12 5.44 -9.75
N PRO A 226 -6.47 4.29 -10.04
CA PRO A 226 -5.22 3.90 -9.39
C PRO A 226 -4.16 5.00 -9.33
N GLU A 227 -4.06 5.83 -10.37
CA GLU A 227 -3.12 6.92 -10.52
C GLU A 227 -3.33 8.03 -9.48
N ASP A 228 -4.55 8.23 -8.98
CA ASP A 228 -4.85 9.20 -7.91
C ASP A 228 -4.07 8.90 -6.60
N MET A 229 -3.55 7.67 -6.45
CA MET A 229 -2.77 7.27 -5.27
C MET A 229 -1.27 7.53 -5.41
N ALA A 230 -0.74 7.58 -6.63
CA ALA A 230 0.70 7.58 -6.87
C ALA A 230 1.40 8.80 -6.26
N GLY A 231 0.88 10.00 -6.51
CA GLY A 231 1.47 11.24 -6.02
C GLY A 231 1.54 11.33 -4.49
N LEU A 232 0.48 10.88 -3.80
CA LEU A 232 0.49 10.84 -2.32
C LEU A 232 1.52 9.84 -1.79
N CYS A 233 1.64 8.67 -2.40
CA CYS A 233 2.62 7.66 -1.97
C CYS A 233 4.06 8.15 -2.22
N VAL A 234 4.34 8.81 -3.35
CA VAL A 234 5.64 9.46 -3.61
C VAL A 234 5.94 10.51 -2.54
N PHE A 235 4.97 11.37 -2.23
CA PHE A 235 5.12 12.37 -1.17
C PHE A 235 5.44 11.72 0.18
N LEU A 236 4.69 10.70 0.61
CA LEU A 236 4.91 10.01 1.90
C LEU A 236 6.24 9.25 1.96
N ALA A 237 6.75 8.79 0.82
CA ALA A 237 8.04 8.13 0.71
C ALA A 237 9.22 9.10 0.79
N SER A 238 9.02 10.35 0.40
CA SER A 238 10.04 11.36 0.16
C SER A 238 10.42 12.18 1.41
N GLU A 239 11.43 13.04 1.26
CA GLU A 239 11.84 14.01 2.27
C GLU A 239 10.77 15.06 2.56
N ALA A 240 9.88 15.35 1.58
CA ALA A 240 8.77 16.28 1.75
C ALA A 240 7.84 15.90 2.92
N ALA A 241 7.76 14.60 3.25
CA ALA A 241 6.98 14.09 4.37
C ALA A 241 7.82 13.80 5.63
N GLY A 242 9.01 14.39 5.76
CA GLY A 242 9.98 14.08 6.83
C GLY A 242 9.43 14.27 8.26
N TYR A 243 8.42 15.10 8.46
CA TYR A 243 7.76 15.33 9.76
C TYR A 243 6.33 14.75 9.83
N ILE A 244 5.94 13.90 8.85
CA ILE A 244 4.63 13.24 8.82
C ILE A 244 4.84 11.78 9.25
N ASN A 245 4.32 11.45 10.43
CA ASN A 245 4.42 10.13 11.03
C ASN A 245 3.15 9.82 11.83
N GLY A 246 2.56 8.65 11.62
CA GLY A 246 1.28 8.27 12.22
C GLY A 246 0.05 8.93 11.59
N ALA A 247 0.21 9.60 10.43
CA ALA A 247 -0.90 10.25 9.77
C ALA A 247 -1.87 9.25 9.14
N GLN A 248 -3.16 9.62 9.14
CA GLN A 248 -4.25 8.90 8.48
C GLN A 248 -4.81 9.80 7.38
N ILE A 249 -4.53 9.47 6.12
CA ILE A 249 -4.83 10.35 4.99
C ILE A 249 -5.93 9.70 4.13
N LEU A 250 -7.09 10.36 4.09
CA LEU A 250 -8.21 9.98 3.23
C LEU A 250 -7.92 10.35 1.78
N VAL A 251 -8.18 9.40 0.87
CA VAL A 251 -8.16 9.60 -0.58
C VAL A 251 -9.49 9.05 -1.12
N ASP A 252 -10.56 9.79 -0.90
CA ASP A 252 -11.92 9.30 -1.09
C ASP A 252 -12.84 10.30 -1.83
N GLY A 253 -12.28 11.36 -2.41
CA GLY A 253 -13.03 12.40 -3.09
C GLY A 253 -13.98 13.19 -2.18
N GLY A 254 -13.72 13.20 -0.87
CA GLY A 254 -14.51 13.91 0.15
C GLY A 254 -15.78 13.17 0.57
N LEU A 255 -15.85 11.85 0.36
CA LEU A 255 -16.99 11.02 0.74
C LEU A 255 -17.16 10.97 2.27
N PHE A 256 -16.07 10.71 2.99
CA PHE A 256 -16.05 10.71 4.46
C PHE A 256 -15.45 12.03 4.96
N ARG A 257 -16.33 12.96 5.30
CA ARG A 257 -15.89 14.23 5.90
C ARG A 257 -15.60 13.97 7.38
N THR A 258 -14.35 13.99 7.75
CA THR A 258 -13.96 14.05 9.17
C THR A 258 -14.12 15.49 9.63
N LEU A 259 -14.95 15.69 10.65
CA LEU A 259 -15.06 16.97 11.36
C LEU A 259 -13.89 17.08 12.35
#